data_27d0c6eaca9021db8f035d48c25f78eb
#
_entry.id   27d0c6eaca9021db8f035d48c25f78eb
#
_cell.length_a   1.000
_cell.length_b   1.000
_cell.length_c   1.000
_cell.angle_alpha   90.00
_cell.angle_beta   90.00
_cell.angle_gamma   90.00
#
_symmetry.space_group_name_H-M   'P 1'
#
loop_
_entity.id
_entity.type
_entity.pdbx_description
1 polymer ?
#
loop_
_entity_poly.entity_id
_entity_poly.type
_entity_poly.pdbx_seq_one_letter_code
_entity_poly.pdbx_strand_id
1 'polypeptide(L)'
;RVGFVHGVMNTANTSILGLTIDYGPDGWLEDYDPNWTPNTTDAGTRRYRYGQQPQVAQWNLVRLAEALHPLIEDVEPLQAAIEDYATTFNRTWQSTVAAKLGLEEFRPDTDEALMADLFGVLQLAETDMTIFHRRLADVTVDAETPAGPGGIPEPLLDAYYRPEQLTAEVTAEVAEWIERYRQRVRQEGTPDRQRRTRMNAVNPKYVLRNYMAQLAIDRAAPSDDDEDGDPTLIHELLELLRHPYDEQPDQERWAAKRPDWARDRVGCSQLSCSS
;
A
#
# COMPACT_ATOMS: atom_id res chain seq x y z
N ARG A 1 3.55 -2.66 -3.47
CA ARG A 1 4.49 -2.24 -2.43
C ARG A 1 3.93 -1.14 -1.54
N VAL A 2 3.29 -0.14 -2.11
CA VAL A 2 2.84 1.08 -1.40
C VAL A 2 1.32 1.22 -1.30
N GLY A 3 0.56 0.18 -1.62
CA GLY A 3 -0.90 0.19 -1.54
C GLY A 3 -1.62 0.87 -2.70
N PHE A 4 -0.94 1.15 -3.80
CA PHE A 4 -1.56 1.74 -4.99
C PHE A 4 -2.55 0.76 -5.65
N VAL A 5 -3.73 1.26 -6.01
CA VAL A 5 -4.77 0.55 -6.75
C VAL A 5 -5.10 1.35 -7.99
N HIS A 6 -4.85 0.75 -9.16
CA HIS A 6 -5.12 1.40 -10.46
C HIS A 6 -6.62 1.59 -10.72
N GLY A 7 -7.45 0.68 -10.21
CA GLY A 7 -8.91 0.74 -10.32
C GLY A 7 -9.50 0.31 -11.67
N VAL A 8 -8.74 0.34 -12.76
CA VAL A 8 -9.19 -0.09 -14.11
C VAL A 8 -8.05 -0.75 -14.89
N MET A 9 -7.55 -1.89 -14.42
CA MET A 9 -6.47 -2.65 -15.08
C MET A 9 -7.01 -3.54 -16.22
N ASN A 10 -7.72 -2.98 -17.17
CA ASN A 10 -8.09 -3.72 -18.39
C ASN A 10 -6.92 -3.79 -19.40
N THR A 11 -7.08 -4.53 -20.48
CA THR A 11 -6.02 -4.71 -21.48
C THR A 11 -5.64 -3.40 -22.19
N ALA A 12 -6.59 -2.48 -22.40
CA ALA A 12 -6.35 -1.20 -23.06
C ALA A 12 -5.50 -0.25 -22.17
N ASN A 13 -5.59 -0.41 -20.83
CA ASN A 13 -4.89 0.41 -19.86
C ASN A 13 -3.57 -0.23 -19.37
N THR A 14 -3.04 -1.20 -20.12
CA THR A 14 -1.81 -1.90 -19.76
C THR A 14 -0.73 -1.63 -20.81
N SER A 15 0.32 -0.90 -20.40
CA SER A 15 1.45 -0.60 -21.29
C SER A 15 2.42 -1.77 -21.38
N ILE A 16 2.78 -2.16 -22.60
CA ILE A 16 3.85 -3.15 -22.86
C ILE A 16 5.25 -2.63 -22.49
N LEU A 17 5.38 -1.34 -22.24
CA LEU A 17 6.62 -0.70 -21.78
C LEU A 17 6.75 -0.68 -20.25
N GLY A 18 5.81 -1.28 -19.52
CA GLY A 18 5.81 -1.32 -18.05
C GLY A 18 5.47 0.02 -17.40
N LEU A 19 4.92 0.97 -18.13
CA LEU A 19 4.47 2.26 -17.62
C LEU A 19 3.07 2.12 -17.02
N THR A 20 2.81 2.84 -15.92
CA THR A 20 1.44 3.05 -15.44
C THR A 20 0.80 4.13 -16.31
N ILE A 21 -0.31 3.79 -16.94
CA ILE A 21 -1.04 4.67 -17.87
C ILE A 21 -2.53 4.68 -17.54
N ASP A 22 -3.25 5.64 -18.12
CA ASP A 22 -4.69 5.78 -18.05
C ASP A 22 -5.18 5.83 -16.61
N TYR A 23 -4.64 6.80 -15.87
CA TYR A 23 -5.01 7.09 -14.48
C TYR A 23 -6.49 7.47 -14.42
N GLY A 24 -7.34 6.47 -14.13
CA GLY A 24 -8.77 6.64 -13.92
C GLY A 24 -9.08 6.81 -12.43
N PRO A 25 -10.07 6.12 -11.89
CA PRO A 25 -10.37 6.13 -10.47
C PRO A 25 -9.34 5.32 -9.67
N ASP A 26 -8.11 5.79 -9.66
CA ASP A 26 -7.00 5.20 -8.91
C ASP A 26 -6.96 5.72 -7.46
N GLY A 27 -6.15 5.07 -6.61
CA GLY A 27 -5.94 5.53 -5.25
C GLY A 27 -4.99 4.65 -4.46
N TRP A 28 -4.73 5.05 -3.23
CA TRP A 28 -3.91 4.30 -2.28
C TRP A 28 -4.77 3.73 -1.17
N LEU A 29 -4.48 2.48 -0.79
CA LEU A 29 -5.04 1.92 0.44
C LEU A 29 -4.73 2.85 1.61
N GLU A 30 -5.74 3.09 2.42
CA GLU A 30 -5.61 3.71 3.73
C GLU A 30 -5.62 2.62 4.79
N ASP A 31 -6.80 2.15 5.23
CA ASP A 31 -6.88 0.90 5.97
C ASP A 31 -6.62 -0.31 5.06
N TYR A 32 -5.98 -1.33 5.60
CA TYR A 32 -5.65 -2.52 4.82
C TYR A 32 -6.90 -3.37 4.56
N ASP A 33 -7.46 -3.20 3.38
CA ASP A 33 -8.51 -4.07 2.84
C ASP A 33 -8.08 -4.61 1.46
N PRO A 34 -7.76 -5.91 1.33
CA PRO A 34 -7.41 -6.51 0.05
C PRO A 34 -8.57 -6.49 -0.96
N ASN A 35 -9.80 -6.25 -0.51
CA ASN A 35 -11.00 -6.16 -1.34
C ASN A 35 -11.36 -4.73 -1.74
N TRP A 36 -10.60 -3.74 -1.27
CA TRP A 36 -10.86 -2.35 -1.63
C TRP A 36 -10.57 -2.06 -3.10
N THR A 37 -11.47 -1.31 -3.71
CA THR A 37 -11.32 -0.69 -5.04
C THR A 37 -11.84 0.74 -4.98
N PRO A 38 -11.10 1.74 -5.49
CA PRO A 38 -11.58 3.11 -5.55
C PRO A 38 -12.70 3.30 -6.58
N ASN A 39 -12.79 2.40 -7.56
CA ASN A 39 -13.71 2.49 -8.68
C ASN A 39 -15.12 2.01 -8.32
N THR A 40 -16.08 2.94 -8.22
CA THR A 40 -17.48 2.62 -7.93
C THR A 40 -18.15 1.81 -9.03
N THR A 41 -17.69 1.91 -10.27
CA THR A 41 -18.19 1.09 -11.40
C THR A 41 -17.79 -0.38 -11.23
N ASP A 42 -16.67 -0.64 -10.57
CA ASP A 42 -16.19 -2.00 -10.24
C ASP A 42 -16.72 -2.52 -8.88
N ALA A 43 -17.53 -1.76 -8.16
CA ALA A 43 -17.97 -2.10 -6.80
C ALA A 43 -18.72 -3.44 -6.72
N GLY A 44 -19.43 -3.83 -7.79
CA GLY A 44 -20.19 -5.08 -7.86
C GLY A 44 -19.31 -6.32 -8.06
N THR A 45 -18.30 -6.23 -8.90
CA THR A 45 -17.41 -7.36 -9.23
C THR A 45 -16.10 -7.32 -8.46
N ARG A 46 -15.64 -6.15 -8.10
CA ARG A 46 -14.34 -5.87 -7.49
C ARG A 46 -13.19 -6.53 -8.24
N ARG A 47 -13.31 -6.57 -9.58
CA ARG A 47 -12.32 -7.18 -10.46
C ARG A 47 -10.94 -6.54 -10.26
N TYR A 48 -10.89 -5.22 -10.06
CA TYR A 48 -9.67 -4.43 -9.97
C TYR A 48 -9.30 -4.05 -8.53
N ARG A 49 -9.84 -4.77 -7.52
CA ARG A 49 -9.47 -4.58 -6.12
C ARG A 49 -7.97 -4.81 -5.90
N TYR A 50 -7.44 -4.24 -4.84
CA TYR A 50 -6.01 -4.32 -4.49
C TYR A 50 -5.45 -5.76 -4.57
N GLY A 51 -6.06 -6.70 -3.87
CA GLY A 51 -5.58 -8.08 -3.81
C GLY A 51 -5.72 -8.87 -5.11
N GLN A 52 -6.47 -8.36 -6.10
CA GLN A 52 -6.67 -9.03 -7.40
C GLN A 52 -5.75 -8.50 -8.50
N GLN A 53 -5.03 -7.40 -8.28
CA GLN A 53 -4.20 -6.77 -9.30
C GLN A 53 -3.18 -7.72 -9.96
N PRO A 54 -2.47 -8.61 -9.21
CA PRO A 54 -1.55 -9.55 -9.83
C PRO A 54 -2.21 -10.52 -10.82
N GLN A 55 -3.38 -11.04 -10.46
CA GLN A 55 -4.13 -11.98 -11.30
C GLN A 55 -4.69 -11.29 -12.55
N VAL A 56 -5.14 -10.04 -12.41
CA VAL A 56 -5.61 -9.25 -13.56
C VAL A 56 -4.46 -8.93 -14.49
N ALA A 57 -3.28 -8.58 -13.97
CA ALA A 57 -2.09 -8.38 -14.80
C ALA A 57 -1.70 -9.65 -15.56
N GLN A 58 -1.71 -10.81 -14.90
CA GLN A 58 -1.46 -12.10 -15.57
C GLN A 58 -2.51 -12.38 -16.66
N TRP A 59 -3.78 -12.11 -16.38
CA TRP A 59 -4.84 -12.25 -17.37
C TRP A 59 -4.61 -11.36 -18.60
N ASN A 60 -4.17 -10.10 -18.39
CA ASN A 60 -3.84 -9.20 -19.49
C ASN A 60 -2.66 -9.72 -20.33
N LEU A 61 -1.64 -10.31 -19.69
CA LEU A 61 -0.52 -10.95 -20.38
C LEU A 61 -0.96 -12.15 -21.22
N VAL A 62 -1.93 -12.94 -20.73
CA VAL A 62 -2.54 -14.03 -21.52
C VAL A 62 -3.22 -13.46 -22.77
N ARG A 63 -3.99 -12.37 -22.63
CA ARG A 63 -4.63 -11.72 -23.80
C ARG A 63 -3.59 -11.17 -24.79
N LEU A 64 -2.47 -10.65 -24.30
CA LEU A 64 -1.36 -10.22 -25.16
C LEU A 64 -0.72 -11.40 -25.89
N ALA A 65 -0.47 -12.51 -25.19
CA ALA A 65 0.07 -13.72 -25.81
C ALA A 65 -0.84 -14.27 -26.92
N GLU A 66 -2.16 -14.31 -26.70
CA GLU A 66 -3.14 -14.69 -27.71
C GLU A 66 -3.10 -13.76 -28.93
N ALA A 67 -2.94 -12.46 -28.72
CA ALA A 67 -2.84 -11.49 -29.82
C ALA A 67 -1.52 -11.60 -30.60
N LEU A 68 -0.43 -12.07 -29.95
CA LEU A 68 0.87 -12.29 -30.58
C LEU A 68 0.98 -13.67 -31.27
N HIS A 69 0.15 -14.64 -30.88
CA HIS A 69 0.21 -16.01 -31.43
C HIS A 69 0.18 -16.08 -32.97
N PRO A 70 -0.58 -15.26 -33.72
CA PRO A 70 -0.53 -15.26 -35.17
C PRO A 70 0.83 -14.84 -35.77
N LEU A 71 1.67 -14.16 -34.97
CA LEU A 71 3.01 -13.70 -35.38
C LEU A 71 4.11 -14.65 -34.88
N ILE A 72 3.85 -15.30 -33.73
CA ILE A 72 4.75 -16.25 -33.08
C ILE A 72 4.03 -17.59 -33.11
N GLU A 73 4.20 -18.34 -34.20
CA GLU A 73 3.47 -19.59 -34.44
C GLU A 73 3.68 -20.65 -33.36
N ASP A 74 4.81 -20.58 -32.63
CA ASP A 74 5.14 -21.48 -31.54
C ASP A 74 4.49 -21.01 -30.22
N VAL A 75 3.75 -21.89 -29.56
CA VAL A 75 3.04 -21.62 -28.31
C VAL A 75 3.98 -21.70 -27.08
N GLU A 76 5.03 -22.54 -27.13
CA GLU A 76 5.91 -22.78 -25.97
C GLU A 76 6.57 -21.50 -25.42
N PRO A 77 7.13 -20.58 -26.24
CA PRO A 77 7.71 -19.34 -25.72
C PRO A 77 6.67 -18.42 -25.05
N LEU A 78 5.43 -18.41 -25.54
CA LEU A 78 4.35 -17.60 -24.97
C LEU A 78 3.93 -18.14 -23.61
N GLN A 79 3.81 -19.46 -23.48
CA GLN A 79 3.51 -20.11 -22.19
C GLN A 79 4.63 -19.87 -21.17
N ALA A 80 5.90 -20.07 -21.59
CA ALA A 80 7.06 -19.82 -20.73
C ALA A 80 7.10 -18.38 -20.21
N ALA A 81 6.76 -17.38 -21.03
CA ALA A 81 6.70 -15.98 -20.61
C ALA A 81 5.60 -15.72 -19.56
N ILE A 82 4.44 -16.39 -19.65
CA ILE A 82 3.35 -16.27 -18.66
C ILE A 82 3.77 -16.94 -17.34
N GLU A 83 4.46 -18.09 -17.40
CA GLU A 83 4.97 -18.79 -16.20
C GLU A 83 6.09 -17.98 -15.52
N ASP A 84 6.95 -17.32 -16.30
CA ASP A 84 7.99 -16.43 -15.77
C ASP A 84 7.41 -15.22 -15.05
N TYR A 85 6.26 -14.67 -15.52
CA TYR A 85 5.54 -13.63 -14.78
C TYR A 85 5.18 -14.08 -13.37
N ALA A 86 4.56 -15.25 -13.22
CA ALA A 86 4.13 -15.75 -11.90
C ALA A 86 5.32 -15.97 -10.96
N THR A 87 6.40 -16.57 -11.47
CA THR A 87 7.65 -16.81 -10.74
C THR A 87 8.30 -15.49 -10.31
N THR A 88 8.40 -14.55 -11.23
CA THR A 88 9.00 -13.23 -10.99
C THR A 88 8.16 -12.42 -10.01
N PHE A 89 6.82 -12.45 -10.14
CA PHE A 89 5.92 -11.79 -9.20
C PHE A 89 6.13 -12.33 -7.77
N ASN A 90 6.09 -13.65 -7.59
CA ASN A 90 6.21 -14.26 -6.26
C ASN A 90 7.56 -13.91 -5.61
N ARG A 91 8.67 -14.05 -6.34
CA ARG A 91 10.00 -13.67 -5.86
C ARG A 91 10.07 -12.18 -5.47
N THR A 92 9.53 -11.30 -6.32
CA THR A 92 9.52 -9.85 -6.08
C THR A 92 8.62 -9.49 -4.90
N TRP A 93 7.49 -10.17 -4.75
CA TRP A 93 6.57 -10.00 -3.63
C TRP A 93 7.26 -10.37 -2.31
N GLN A 94 7.88 -11.55 -2.23
CA GLN A 94 8.62 -12.01 -1.05
C GLN A 94 9.74 -11.03 -0.67
N SER A 95 10.57 -10.61 -1.64
CA SER A 95 11.64 -9.63 -1.38
C SER A 95 11.09 -8.27 -0.95
N THR A 96 9.95 -7.83 -1.50
CA THR A 96 9.28 -6.59 -1.11
C THR A 96 8.80 -6.66 0.33
N VAL A 97 8.16 -7.75 0.73
CA VAL A 97 7.67 -7.90 2.11
C VAL A 97 8.84 -7.98 3.08
N ALA A 98 9.89 -8.76 2.76
CA ALA A 98 11.10 -8.80 3.57
C ALA A 98 11.69 -7.40 3.79
N ALA A 99 11.86 -6.62 2.72
CA ALA A 99 12.37 -5.25 2.81
C ALA A 99 11.47 -4.35 3.67
N LYS A 100 10.14 -4.44 3.51
CA LYS A 100 9.17 -3.67 4.32
C LYS A 100 9.25 -4.01 5.81
N LEU A 101 9.55 -5.27 6.15
CA LEU A 101 9.74 -5.77 7.52
C LEU A 101 11.17 -5.54 8.03
N GLY A 102 12.08 -5.02 7.20
CA GLY A 102 13.48 -4.78 7.56
C GLY A 102 14.32 -6.05 7.61
N LEU A 103 13.83 -7.14 7.02
CA LEU A 103 14.58 -8.39 6.87
C LEU A 103 15.62 -8.25 5.74
N GLU A 104 16.76 -8.90 5.88
CA GLU A 104 17.82 -8.91 4.85
C GLU A 104 17.47 -9.82 3.69
N GLU A 105 16.85 -10.96 4.00
CA GLU A 105 16.41 -11.95 3.05
C GLU A 105 15.07 -12.55 3.47
N PHE A 106 14.29 -13.00 2.51
CA PHE A 106 13.07 -13.77 2.75
C PHE A 106 13.42 -15.26 2.87
N ARG A 107 13.02 -15.89 3.99
CA ARG A 107 13.20 -17.32 4.26
C ARG A 107 11.85 -18.02 4.17
N PRO A 108 11.55 -18.72 3.07
CA PRO A 108 10.22 -19.31 2.86
C PRO A 108 9.71 -20.13 4.04
N ASP A 109 10.56 -20.96 4.63
CA ASP A 109 10.18 -21.88 5.71
C ASP A 109 9.64 -21.19 6.98
N THR A 110 10.02 -19.92 7.20
CA THR A 110 9.65 -19.16 8.41
C THR A 110 8.85 -17.91 8.11
N ASP A 111 9.17 -17.23 7.00
CA ASP A 111 8.67 -15.90 6.74
C ASP A 111 7.33 -15.91 5.98
N GLU A 112 6.98 -17.03 5.30
CA GLU A 112 5.65 -17.16 4.67
C GLU A 112 4.51 -17.10 5.70
N ALA A 113 4.64 -17.81 6.80
CA ALA A 113 3.64 -17.76 7.88
C ALA A 113 3.61 -16.38 8.53
N LEU A 114 4.77 -15.78 8.83
CA LEU A 114 4.86 -14.44 9.43
C LEU A 114 4.21 -13.38 8.53
N MET A 115 4.41 -13.49 7.21
CA MET A 115 3.81 -12.60 6.21
C MET A 115 2.29 -12.80 6.11
N ALA A 116 1.84 -14.04 6.04
CA ALA A 116 0.41 -14.33 5.96
C ALA A 116 -0.36 -13.81 7.18
N ASP A 117 0.21 -14.04 8.36
CA ASP A 117 -0.37 -13.57 9.63
C ASP A 117 -0.32 -12.04 9.76
N LEU A 118 0.69 -11.36 9.21
CA LEU A 118 0.70 -9.90 9.14
C LEU A 118 -0.55 -9.37 8.43
N PHE A 119 -0.88 -9.92 7.26
CA PHE A 119 -2.06 -9.50 6.52
C PHE A 119 -3.36 -9.86 7.23
N GLY A 120 -3.37 -10.89 8.05
CA GLY A 120 -4.46 -11.18 8.99
C GLY A 120 -4.59 -10.10 10.06
N VAL A 121 -3.50 -9.82 10.76
CA VAL A 121 -3.43 -8.81 11.84
C VAL A 121 -3.86 -7.43 11.36
N LEU A 122 -3.46 -7.01 10.17
CA LEU A 122 -3.85 -5.71 9.59
C LEU A 122 -5.36 -5.59 9.31
N GLN A 123 -6.10 -6.69 9.30
CA GLN A 123 -7.55 -6.74 9.07
C GLN A 123 -8.37 -6.91 10.35
N LEU A 124 -7.74 -7.15 11.52
CA LEU A 124 -8.46 -7.31 12.80
C LEU A 124 -9.11 -6.02 13.28
N ALA A 125 -8.51 -4.88 12.94
CA ALA A 125 -9.02 -3.55 13.20
C ALA A 125 -8.77 -2.67 11.98
N GLU A 126 -9.43 -1.52 11.88
CA GLU A 126 -9.20 -0.56 10.81
C GLU A 126 -7.80 0.04 10.93
N THR A 127 -6.82 -0.58 10.24
CA THR A 127 -5.38 -0.31 10.38
C THR A 127 -4.82 0.35 9.13
N ASP A 128 -4.29 1.57 9.23
CA ASP A 128 -3.63 2.27 8.14
C ASP A 128 -2.34 1.54 7.72
N MET A 129 -2.32 1.02 6.49
CA MET A 129 -1.23 0.21 5.99
C MET A 129 0.09 0.99 5.90
N THR A 130 0.04 2.23 5.45
CA THR A 130 1.23 3.07 5.28
C THR A 130 1.85 3.43 6.62
N ILE A 131 1.02 3.91 7.56
CA ILE A 131 1.46 4.29 8.90
C ILE A 131 1.97 3.07 9.66
N PHE A 132 1.26 1.93 9.61
CA PHE A 132 1.69 0.72 10.29
C PHE A 132 3.11 0.31 9.89
N HIS A 133 3.40 0.19 8.59
CA HIS A 133 4.73 -0.21 8.13
C HIS A 133 5.80 0.84 8.44
N ARG A 134 5.47 2.12 8.39
CA ARG A 134 6.39 3.19 8.76
C ARG A 134 6.72 3.14 10.25
N ARG A 135 5.71 2.98 11.13
CA ARG A 135 5.86 2.90 12.57
C ARG A 135 6.46 1.58 13.06
N LEU A 136 6.31 0.50 12.29
CA LEU A 136 6.98 -0.76 12.62
C LEU A 136 8.51 -0.62 12.65
N ALA A 137 9.06 0.32 11.91
CA ALA A 137 10.48 0.65 11.96
C ALA A 137 10.92 1.23 13.31
N ASP A 138 10.02 1.80 14.10
CA ASP A 138 10.25 2.36 15.42
C ASP A 138 10.12 1.31 16.55
N VAL A 139 9.63 0.10 16.24
CA VAL A 139 9.57 -1.02 17.17
C VAL A 139 10.97 -1.61 17.33
N THR A 140 11.56 -1.43 18.51
CA THR A 140 12.91 -1.95 18.81
C THR A 140 12.88 -3.43 19.17
N VAL A 141 13.98 -4.13 18.91
CA VAL A 141 14.16 -5.55 19.25
C VAL A 141 15.20 -5.76 20.35
N ASP A 142 16.13 -4.80 20.52
CA ASP A 142 17.21 -4.85 21.52
C ASP A 142 16.86 -4.09 22.80
N ALA A 143 15.93 -3.15 22.74
CA ALA A 143 15.46 -2.37 23.87
C ALA A 143 13.94 -2.54 24.05
N GLU A 144 13.44 -2.27 25.24
CA GLU A 144 12.00 -2.25 25.46
C GLU A 144 11.38 -1.05 24.72
N THR A 145 10.53 -1.34 23.74
CA THR A 145 9.62 -0.32 23.20
C THR A 145 8.49 -0.12 24.20
N PRO A 146 8.14 1.12 24.57
CA PRO A 146 6.96 1.36 25.41
C PRO A 146 5.74 0.63 24.84
N ALA A 147 5.04 -0.07 25.72
CA ALA A 147 3.84 -0.82 25.36
C ALA A 147 2.60 -0.01 25.71
N GLY A 148 1.70 0.10 24.74
CA GLY A 148 0.35 0.62 24.90
C GLY A 148 -0.64 -0.46 25.35
N PRO A 149 -1.94 -0.23 25.11
CA PRO A 149 -3.00 -1.17 25.46
C PRO A 149 -2.75 -2.57 24.92
N GLY A 150 -2.95 -3.58 25.78
CA GLY A 150 -2.83 -5.00 25.41
C GLY A 150 -1.42 -5.45 24.97
N GLY A 151 -0.37 -4.65 25.22
CA GLY A 151 1.00 -5.00 24.84
C GLY A 151 1.40 -4.59 23.40
N ILE A 152 0.52 -3.86 22.69
CA ILE A 152 0.87 -3.30 21.38
C ILE A 152 1.95 -2.23 21.57
N PRO A 153 3.08 -2.24 20.82
CA PRO A 153 4.07 -1.18 20.84
C PRO A 153 3.44 0.20 20.59
N GLU A 154 3.74 1.18 21.44
CA GLU A 154 3.15 2.52 21.38
C GLU A 154 3.23 3.17 19.99
N PRO A 155 4.37 3.07 19.22
CA PRO A 155 4.43 3.64 17.88
C PRO A 155 3.37 3.11 16.92
N LEU A 156 2.92 1.87 17.07
CA LEU A 156 1.93 1.26 16.18
C LEU A 156 0.51 1.77 16.42
N LEU A 157 0.23 2.36 17.58
CA LEU A 157 -1.10 2.90 17.89
C LEU A 157 -1.53 4.01 16.94
N ASP A 158 -0.57 4.73 16.35
CA ASP A 158 -0.82 5.74 15.33
C ASP A 158 -1.50 5.17 14.08
N ALA A 159 -1.38 3.87 13.82
CA ALA A 159 -1.93 3.25 12.62
C ALA A 159 -3.42 2.91 12.73
N TYR A 160 -3.99 2.85 13.93
CA TYR A 160 -5.37 2.42 14.11
C TYR A 160 -6.35 3.59 14.02
N TYR A 161 -7.34 3.47 13.12
CA TYR A 161 -8.38 4.49 12.95
C TYR A 161 -9.37 4.50 14.12
N ARG A 162 -9.68 3.32 14.64
CA ARG A 162 -10.73 3.08 15.63
C ARG A 162 -10.15 2.39 16.88
N PRO A 163 -9.64 3.14 17.85
CA PRO A 163 -9.07 2.55 19.08
C PRO A 163 -10.03 1.61 19.82
N GLU A 164 -11.33 1.83 19.71
CA GLU A 164 -12.37 0.98 20.28
C GLU A 164 -12.43 -0.44 19.67
N GLN A 165 -11.86 -0.67 18.50
CA GLN A 165 -11.73 -1.99 17.87
C GLN A 165 -10.58 -2.80 18.48
N LEU A 166 -9.68 -2.16 19.23
CA LEU A 166 -8.57 -2.83 19.91
C LEU A 166 -9.05 -3.55 21.17
N THR A 167 -9.90 -4.55 20.99
CA THR A 167 -10.36 -5.43 22.07
C THR A 167 -9.20 -6.22 22.67
N ALA A 168 -9.41 -6.88 23.81
CA ALA A 168 -8.39 -7.73 24.43
C ALA A 168 -7.94 -8.88 23.49
N GLU A 169 -8.84 -9.42 22.68
CA GLU A 169 -8.54 -10.47 21.69
C GLU A 169 -7.67 -9.91 20.56
N VAL A 170 -8.08 -8.80 19.94
CA VAL A 170 -7.33 -8.14 18.86
C VAL A 170 -5.92 -7.74 19.32
N THR A 171 -5.82 -7.12 20.48
CA THR A 171 -4.52 -6.70 21.02
C THR A 171 -3.60 -7.89 21.33
N ALA A 172 -4.14 -9.01 21.79
CA ALA A 172 -3.37 -10.22 22.05
C ALA A 172 -2.80 -10.81 20.75
N GLU A 173 -3.60 -10.90 19.67
CA GLU A 173 -3.15 -11.40 18.37
C GLU A 173 -2.07 -10.49 17.75
N VAL A 174 -2.26 -9.16 17.83
CA VAL A 174 -1.25 -8.19 17.37
C VAL A 174 0.05 -8.35 18.17
N ALA A 175 -0.03 -8.42 19.51
CA ALA A 175 1.15 -8.57 20.36
C ALA A 175 1.90 -9.90 20.11
N GLU A 176 1.18 -11.00 19.86
CA GLU A 176 1.77 -12.28 19.50
C GLU A 176 2.52 -12.19 18.16
N TRP A 177 1.91 -11.57 17.16
CA TRP A 177 2.58 -11.35 15.87
C TRP A 177 3.84 -10.50 16.04
N ILE A 178 3.78 -9.41 16.79
CA ILE A 178 4.93 -8.53 17.08
C ILE A 178 6.06 -9.30 17.75
N GLU A 179 5.78 -10.18 18.70
CA GLU A 179 6.83 -10.96 19.34
C GLU A 179 7.50 -11.96 18.38
N ARG A 180 6.73 -12.62 17.51
CA ARG A 180 7.29 -13.48 16.46
C ARG A 180 8.13 -12.66 15.46
N TYR A 181 7.67 -11.47 15.09
CA TYR A 181 8.43 -10.54 14.25
C TYR A 181 9.77 -10.15 14.92
N ARG A 182 9.75 -9.77 16.19
CA ARG A 182 10.96 -9.45 16.96
C ARG A 182 11.94 -10.63 17.00
N GLN A 183 11.44 -11.83 17.26
CA GLN A 183 12.27 -13.03 17.27
C GLN A 183 12.93 -13.28 15.91
N ARG A 184 12.19 -13.09 14.83
CA ARG A 184 12.72 -13.22 13.47
C ARG A 184 13.80 -12.18 13.16
N VAL A 185 13.58 -10.93 13.52
CA VAL A 185 14.56 -9.84 13.33
C VAL A 185 15.82 -10.07 14.16
N ARG A 186 15.70 -10.52 15.43
CA ARG A 186 16.86 -10.84 16.28
C ARG A 186 17.79 -11.88 15.65
N GLN A 187 17.26 -12.81 14.88
CA GLN A 187 18.06 -13.84 14.20
C GLN A 187 19.01 -13.27 13.13
N GLU A 188 18.76 -12.07 12.64
CA GLU A 188 19.63 -11.39 11.68
C GLU A 188 20.75 -10.60 12.36
N GLY A 189 20.54 -10.19 13.61
CA GLY A 189 21.52 -9.43 14.38
C GLY A 189 21.76 -8.01 13.87
N THR A 190 20.89 -7.50 13.00
CA THR A 190 20.99 -6.13 12.49
C THR A 190 20.59 -5.13 13.55
N PRO A 191 21.42 -4.11 13.87
CA PRO A 191 21.08 -3.08 14.84
C PRO A 191 19.80 -2.33 14.47
N ASP A 192 18.94 -2.01 15.45
CA ASP A 192 17.66 -1.32 15.26
C ASP A 192 17.77 -0.04 14.41
N ARG A 193 18.81 0.76 14.63
CA ARG A 193 19.05 1.98 13.83
C ARG A 193 19.24 1.68 12.34
N GLN A 194 20.00 0.65 12.03
CA GLN A 194 20.27 0.28 10.64
C GLN A 194 19.02 -0.33 9.98
N ARG A 195 18.31 -1.19 10.71
CA ARG A 195 17.03 -1.77 10.28
C ARG A 195 16.02 -0.67 9.98
N ARG A 196 15.84 0.29 10.90
CA ARG A 196 14.95 1.45 10.73
C ARG A 196 15.29 2.24 9.46
N THR A 197 16.56 2.52 9.22
CA THR A 197 16.99 3.25 8.01
C THR A 197 16.60 2.50 6.75
N ARG A 198 16.82 1.17 6.69
CA ARG A 198 16.41 0.32 5.56
C ARG A 198 14.90 0.30 5.37
N MET A 199 14.14 0.10 6.44
CA MET A 199 12.69 0.09 6.40
C MET A 199 12.12 1.41 5.89
N ASN A 200 12.64 2.54 6.37
CA ASN A 200 12.19 3.86 5.97
C ASN A 200 12.52 4.20 4.51
N ALA A 201 13.53 3.58 3.93
CA ALA A 201 13.85 3.72 2.51
C ALA A 201 12.86 2.99 1.56
N VAL A 202 12.05 2.06 2.08
CA VAL A 202 11.09 1.27 1.30
C VAL A 202 9.63 1.43 1.74
N ASN A 203 9.41 1.92 2.96
CA ASN A 203 8.09 2.26 3.50
C ASN A 203 7.93 3.79 3.44
N PRO A 204 7.11 4.32 2.53
CA PRO A 204 6.94 5.76 2.40
C PRO A 204 6.30 6.34 3.67
N LYS A 205 6.65 7.57 4.00
CA LYS A 205 5.96 8.35 5.01
C LYS A 205 4.72 9.02 4.42
N TYR A 206 4.81 9.39 3.15
CA TYR A 206 3.76 10.09 2.41
C TYR A 206 3.29 9.27 1.22
N VAL A 207 1.99 9.19 1.02
CA VAL A 207 1.35 8.68 -0.19
C VAL A 207 0.26 9.67 -0.59
N LEU A 208 -0.07 9.75 -1.88
CA LEU A 208 -1.14 10.63 -2.34
C LEU A 208 -2.51 10.04 -1.95
N ARG A 209 -2.94 10.29 -0.72
CA ARG A 209 -4.27 9.88 -0.28
C ARG A 209 -5.33 10.62 -1.10
N ASN A 210 -6.40 9.94 -1.46
CA ASN A 210 -7.42 10.53 -2.33
C ASN A 210 -7.99 11.85 -1.78
N TYR A 211 -8.14 11.98 -0.45
CA TYR A 211 -8.61 13.23 0.15
C TYR A 211 -7.64 14.41 -0.07
N MET A 212 -6.33 14.13 -0.15
CA MET A 212 -5.32 15.17 -0.44
C MET A 212 -5.47 15.68 -1.88
N ALA A 213 -5.65 14.74 -2.82
CA ALA A 213 -5.93 15.08 -4.21
C ALA A 213 -7.23 15.89 -4.32
N GLN A 214 -8.30 15.47 -3.61
CA GLN A 214 -9.57 16.20 -3.63
C GLN A 214 -9.46 17.62 -3.04
N LEU A 215 -8.70 17.79 -1.96
CA LEU A 215 -8.43 19.14 -1.42
C LEU A 215 -7.70 20.03 -2.43
N ALA A 216 -6.75 19.46 -3.16
CA ALA A 216 -6.02 20.19 -4.19
C ALA A 216 -6.92 20.55 -5.39
N ILE A 217 -7.81 19.65 -5.79
CA ILE A 217 -8.81 19.87 -6.84
C ILE A 217 -9.78 20.97 -6.41
N ASP A 218 -10.35 20.87 -5.21
CA ASP A 218 -11.31 21.86 -4.68
C ASP A 218 -10.70 23.27 -4.63
N ARG A 219 -9.42 23.36 -4.25
CA ARG A 219 -8.71 24.64 -4.15
C ARG A 219 -8.33 25.22 -5.51
N ALA A 220 -7.98 24.36 -6.47
CA ALA A 220 -7.64 24.77 -7.82
C ALA A 220 -8.86 25.07 -8.70
N ALA A 221 -10.06 24.64 -8.27
CA ALA A 221 -11.29 24.94 -9.00
C ALA A 221 -11.63 26.43 -8.89
N PRO A 222 -12.04 27.09 -10.00
CA PRO A 222 -12.56 28.44 -9.96
C PRO A 222 -13.75 28.59 -8.99
N SER A 223 -13.86 29.71 -8.33
CA SER A 223 -14.95 30.06 -7.43
C SER A 223 -15.53 31.46 -7.73
N ASP A 224 -16.63 31.80 -7.09
CA ASP A 224 -17.26 33.13 -7.23
C ASP A 224 -16.30 34.26 -6.81
N ASP A 225 -15.38 33.99 -5.91
CA ASP A 225 -14.40 34.97 -5.38
C ASP A 225 -13.01 34.87 -6.07
N ASP A 226 -12.75 33.83 -6.85
CA ASP A 226 -11.46 33.58 -7.53
C ASP A 226 -11.70 32.83 -8.86
N GLU A 227 -11.73 33.60 -9.96
CA GLU A 227 -12.00 33.06 -11.30
C GLU A 227 -10.85 32.16 -11.82
N ASP A 228 -9.61 32.32 -11.32
CA ASP A 228 -8.43 31.58 -11.76
C ASP A 228 -8.17 30.30 -10.93
N GLY A 229 -8.73 30.22 -9.72
CA GLY A 229 -8.46 29.17 -8.74
C GLY A 229 -7.02 29.22 -8.18
N ASP A 230 -6.75 28.46 -7.13
CA ASP A 230 -5.45 28.45 -6.47
C ASP A 230 -4.74 27.09 -6.60
N PRO A 231 -3.74 26.92 -7.52
CA PRO A 231 -3.01 25.68 -7.72
C PRO A 231 -1.88 25.45 -6.70
N THR A 232 -1.70 26.32 -5.70
CA THR A 232 -0.58 26.25 -4.73
C THR A 232 -0.50 24.90 -4.06
N LEU A 233 -1.65 24.30 -3.69
CA LEU A 233 -1.68 23.00 -3.02
C LEU A 233 -1.26 21.86 -3.95
N ILE A 234 -1.52 21.95 -5.25
CA ILE A 234 -1.02 20.98 -6.23
C ILE A 234 0.53 20.97 -6.22
N HIS A 235 1.14 22.15 -6.24
CA HIS A 235 2.59 22.28 -6.20
C HIS A 235 3.18 21.80 -4.86
N GLU A 236 2.54 22.12 -3.74
CA GLU A 236 2.94 21.64 -2.42
C GLU A 236 2.95 20.10 -2.38
N LEU A 237 1.87 19.45 -2.79
CA LEU A 237 1.75 18.00 -2.80
C LEU A 237 2.74 17.36 -3.80
N LEU A 238 2.98 17.98 -4.94
CA LEU A 238 3.98 17.51 -5.90
C LEU A 238 5.38 17.49 -5.30
N GLU A 239 5.79 18.58 -4.63
CA GLU A 239 7.11 18.65 -3.99
C GLU A 239 7.23 17.64 -2.83
N LEU A 240 6.18 17.52 -2.00
CA LEU A 240 6.10 16.52 -0.93
C LEU A 240 6.34 15.11 -1.46
N LEU A 241 5.66 14.74 -2.55
CA LEU A 241 5.65 13.39 -3.11
C LEU A 241 6.86 13.07 -3.99
N ARG A 242 7.72 14.05 -4.31
CA ARG A 242 9.03 13.79 -4.90
C ARG A 242 10.00 13.13 -3.91
N HIS A 243 9.76 13.31 -2.60
CA HIS A 243 10.57 12.76 -1.52
C HIS A 243 9.71 12.00 -0.50
N PRO A 244 8.94 10.97 -0.93
CA PRO A 244 7.90 10.36 -0.10
C PRO A 244 8.45 9.53 1.07
N TYR A 245 9.74 9.23 1.07
CA TYR A 245 10.42 8.44 2.10
C TYR A 245 11.14 9.31 3.14
N ASP A 246 11.37 10.57 2.84
CA ASP A 246 12.15 11.48 3.68
C ASP A 246 11.31 12.02 4.85
N GLU A 247 12.00 12.40 5.92
CA GLU A 247 11.41 13.19 6.98
C GLU A 247 11.27 14.63 6.52
N GLN A 248 10.06 15.16 6.51
CA GLN A 248 9.74 16.53 6.11
C GLN A 248 8.94 17.18 7.27
N PRO A 249 9.63 17.75 8.29
CA PRO A 249 8.98 18.19 9.54
C PRO A 249 7.89 19.24 9.35
N ASP A 250 8.00 20.09 8.32
CA ASP A 250 7.01 21.12 8.01
C ASP A 250 5.74 20.54 7.33
N GLN A 251 5.77 19.25 6.96
CA GLN A 251 4.73 18.57 6.20
C GLN A 251 4.08 17.40 6.97
N GLU A 252 4.26 17.33 8.29
CA GLU A 252 3.72 16.24 9.13
C GLU A 252 2.20 16.05 9.00
N ARG A 253 1.46 17.12 8.70
CA ARG A 253 0.01 17.06 8.47
C ARG A 253 -0.38 16.06 7.39
N TRP A 254 0.47 15.84 6.39
CA TRP A 254 0.22 14.94 5.27
C TRP A 254 0.61 13.48 5.55
N ALA A 255 1.31 13.23 6.65
CA ALA A 255 1.59 11.88 7.14
C ALA A 255 0.49 11.33 8.06
N ALA A 256 -0.50 12.14 8.40
CA ALA A 256 -1.60 11.77 9.28
C ALA A 256 -2.57 10.77 8.60
N LYS A 257 -3.35 10.08 9.44
CA LYS A 257 -4.49 9.27 8.98
C LYS A 257 -5.50 10.12 8.21
N ARG A 258 -6.26 9.47 7.31
CA ARG A 258 -7.42 10.09 6.66
C ARG A 258 -8.35 10.69 7.71
N PRO A 259 -8.74 11.97 7.56
CA PRO A 259 -9.73 12.57 8.44
C PRO A 259 -11.12 11.94 8.24
N ASP A 260 -11.93 11.89 9.31
CA ASP A 260 -13.26 11.26 9.26
C ASP A 260 -14.19 11.87 8.20
N TRP A 261 -14.09 13.16 7.94
CA TRP A 261 -14.92 13.82 6.92
C TRP A 261 -14.67 13.30 5.49
N ALA A 262 -13.48 12.73 5.24
CA ALA A 262 -13.10 12.22 3.92
C ALA A 262 -13.58 10.77 3.70
N ARG A 263 -14.04 10.10 4.75
CA ARG A 263 -14.44 8.68 4.70
C ARG A 263 -15.53 8.41 3.68
N ASP A 264 -16.57 9.24 3.68
CA ASP A 264 -17.77 9.06 2.88
C ASP A 264 -17.92 10.15 1.80
N ARG A 265 -16.92 11.02 1.63
CA ARG A 265 -16.95 12.07 0.64
C ARG A 265 -16.67 11.52 -0.76
N VAL A 266 -17.51 11.85 -1.73
CA VAL A 266 -17.28 11.59 -3.15
C VAL A 266 -15.97 12.26 -3.58
N GLY A 267 -15.17 11.55 -4.38
CA GLY A 267 -13.83 12.00 -4.78
C GLY A 267 -12.72 11.63 -3.78
N CYS A 268 -13.06 11.23 -2.54
CA CYS A 268 -12.07 10.81 -1.54
C CYS A 268 -11.92 9.29 -1.44
N SER A 269 -13.01 8.56 -1.27
CA SER A 269 -12.99 7.10 -1.11
C SER A 269 -13.71 6.36 -2.24
N GLN A 270 -14.45 7.08 -3.06
CA GLN A 270 -15.25 6.56 -4.16
C GLN A 270 -15.08 7.45 -5.38
N LEU A 271 -14.56 6.87 -6.45
CA LEU A 271 -14.32 7.53 -7.73
C LEU A 271 -15.12 6.82 -8.82
N SER A 272 -15.50 7.52 -9.88
CA SER A 272 -16.25 6.96 -10.99
C SER A 272 -15.59 7.33 -12.32
N CYS A 273 -15.56 6.38 -13.25
CA CYS A 273 -15.16 6.64 -14.64
C CYS A 273 -16.22 7.43 -15.44
N SER A 274 -17.40 7.65 -14.86
CA SER A 274 -18.57 8.25 -15.54
C SER A 274 -18.83 9.69 -15.12
N SER A 275 -17.84 10.40 -14.63
CA SER A 275 -17.95 11.84 -14.34
C SER A 275 -17.62 12.68 -15.54
#